data_6d502dc9bc3e5bc7c675241e9d83fca5
#
_entry.id   6d502dc9bc3e5bc7c675241e9d83fca5
#
_cell.length_a   1.000
_cell.length_b   1.000
_cell.length_c   1.000
_cell.angle_alpha   90.00
_cell.angle_beta   90.00
_cell.angle_gamma   90.00
#
_symmetry.space_group_name_H-M   'P 1'
#
loop_
_entity.id
_entity.type
_entity.pdbx_description
1 polymer ?
#
loop_
_entity_poly.entity_id
_entity_poly.type
_entity_poly.pdbx_seq_one_letter_code
_entity_poly.pdbx_strand_id
1 'polypeptide(L)' 'MLEIFKGFILFLFVDGTPLEYTPKDSLSDCLKTKREIVRNTGALSNRYRCGEGQIQMKEIDGKMHPIDLIEGG' A
#
# COMPACT_ATOMS: atom_id res chain seq x y z
N MET A 1 11.97 -12.48 10.22
CA MET A 1 10.95 -13.45 9.77
C MET A 1 10.16 -12.85 8.62
N LEU A 2 9.90 -13.63 7.57
CA LEU A 2 9.13 -13.20 6.41
C LEU A 2 7.69 -13.66 6.56
N GLU A 3 6.76 -12.75 6.28
CA GLU A 3 5.33 -13.03 6.31
C GLU A 3 4.68 -12.51 5.06
N ILE A 4 3.52 -13.07 4.72
CA ILE A 4 2.73 -12.62 3.58
C ILE A 4 1.48 -11.95 4.10
N PHE A 5 1.26 -10.70 3.69
CA PHE A 5 0.02 -9.98 3.95
C PHE A 5 -0.92 -10.18 2.77
N LYS A 6 -2.16 -10.53 3.07
CA LYS A 6 -3.25 -10.61 2.09
C LYS A 6 -4.35 -9.65 2.50
N GLY A 7 -4.80 -8.84 1.60
CA GLY A 7 -5.90 -7.92 1.91
C GLY A 7 -5.84 -6.67 1.06
N PHE A 8 -6.37 -5.58 1.61
CA PHE A 8 -6.38 -4.32 0.90
C PHE A 8 -5.04 -3.61 1.06
N ILE A 9 -4.60 -3.02 -0.03
CA ILE A 9 -3.28 -2.39 -0.12
C ILE A 9 -3.45 -1.04 -0.79
N LEU A 10 -2.79 -0.04 -0.22
CA LEU A 10 -2.67 1.28 -0.85
C LEU A 10 -1.41 1.30 -1.70
N PHE A 11 -1.59 1.41 -3.01
CA PHE A 11 -0.49 1.47 -3.97
C PHE A 11 -0.21 2.91 -4.36
N LEU A 12 1.07 3.23 -4.48
CA LEU A 12 1.52 4.46 -5.13
C LEU A 12 2.19 4.06 -6.44
N PHE A 13 1.66 4.55 -7.56
CA PHE A 13 2.21 4.29 -8.89
C PHE A 13 2.96 5.51 -9.41
N VAL A 14 4.11 5.27 -10.00
CA VAL A 14 4.88 6.29 -10.71
C VAL A 14 5.19 5.73 -12.10
N ASP A 15 4.74 6.43 -13.13
CA ASP A 15 4.91 6.01 -14.53
C ASP A 15 4.43 4.57 -14.78
N GLY A 16 3.28 4.22 -14.18
CA GLY A 16 2.68 2.91 -14.34
C GLY A 16 3.31 1.80 -13.51
N THR A 17 4.33 2.11 -12.73
CA THR A 17 5.03 1.14 -11.90
C THR A 17 4.67 1.35 -10.43
N PRO A 18 4.27 0.30 -9.69
CA PRO A 18 4.01 0.43 -8.27
C PRO A 18 5.33 0.69 -7.53
N LEU A 19 5.42 1.86 -6.91
CA LEU A 19 6.61 2.28 -6.17
C LEU A 19 6.51 1.99 -4.69
N GLU A 20 5.33 2.16 -4.13
CA GLU A 20 5.06 1.88 -2.72
C GLU A 20 3.77 1.09 -2.59
N TYR A 21 3.71 0.24 -1.57
CA TYR A 21 2.53 -0.54 -1.25
C TYR A 21 2.43 -0.66 0.27
N THR A 22 1.31 -0.19 0.81
CA THR A 22 1.07 -0.13 2.25
C THR A 22 -0.14 -0.99 2.59
N PRO A 23 0.01 -1.99 3.48
CA PRO A 23 -1.12 -2.81 3.90
C PRO A 23 -2.12 -1.99 4.71
N LYS A 24 -3.41 -2.24 4.47
CA LYS A 24 -4.52 -1.60 5.17
C LYS A 24 -5.49 -2.65 5.70
N ASP A 25 -6.23 -2.28 6.75
CA ASP A 25 -7.16 -3.21 7.39
C ASP A 25 -8.42 -3.45 6.57
N SER A 26 -8.84 -2.47 5.78
CA SER A 26 -10.05 -2.55 4.99
C SER A 26 -10.00 -1.60 3.81
N LEU A 27 -10.91 -1.77 2.86
CA LEU A 27 -11.05 -0.85 1.74
C LEU A 27 -11.39 0.56 2.23
N SER A 28 -12.26 0.65 3.22
CA SER A 28 -12.64 1.94 3.81
C SER A 28 -11.44 2.66 4.40
N ASP A 29 -10.57 1.95 5.12
CA ASP A 29 -9.35 2.52 5.68
C ASP A 29 -8.38 2.95 4.59
N CYS A 30 -8.24 2.13 3.54
CA CYS A 30 -7.39 2.45 2.40
C CYS A 30 -7.84 3.75 1.71
N LEU A 31 -9.14 3.89 1.44
CA LEU A 31 -9.69 5.08 0.80
C LEU A 31 -9.56 6.32 1.68
N LYS A 32 -9.72 6.15 2.99
CA LYS A 32 -9.54 7.24 3.94
C LYS A 32 -8.10 7.75 3.92
N THR A 33 -7.14 6.84 3.97
CA THR A 33 -5.72 7.19 3.93
C THR A 33 -5.36 7.89 2.62
N LYS A 34 -5.88 7.37 1.50
CA LYS A 34 -5.67 7.99 0.19
C LYS A 34 -6.14 9.43 0.18
N ARG A 35 -7.36 9.69 0.69
CA ARG A 35 -7.91 11.05 0.75
C ARG A 35 -7.07 11.98 1.62
N GLU A 36 -6.60 11.48 2.76
CA GLU A 36 -5.77 12.26 3.65
C GLU A 36 -4.44 12.66 3.01
N ILE A 37 -3.80 11.73 2.32
CA ILE A 37 -2.54 11.99 1.62
C ILE A 37 -2.74 13.05 0.54
N VAL A 38 -3.76 12.90 -0.28
CA VAL A 38 -4.05 13.87 -1.36
C VAL A 38 -4.34 15.26 -0.79
N ARG A 39 -5.11 15.31 0.30
CA ARG A 39 -5.46 16.58 0.94
C ARG A 39 -4.25 17.27 1.56
N ASN A 40 -3.43 16.51 2.29
CA ASN A 40 -2.34 17.07 3.08
C ASN A 40 -1.08 17.37 2.28
N THR A 41 -0.82 16.60 1.23
CA THR A 41 0.42 16.74 0.45
C THR A 41 0.22 17.37 -0.91
N GLY A 42 -1.02 17.51 -1.36
CA GLY A 42 -1.31 17.97 -2.72
C GLY A 42 -0.97 16.96 -3.80
N ALA A 43 -0.74 15.71 -3.43
CA ALA A 43 -0.41 14.66 -4.38
C ALA A 43 -1.57 14.40 -5.35
N LEU A 44 -1.25 13.92 -6.56
CA LEU A 44 -2.25 13.59 -7.55
C LEU A 44 -2.98 12.30 -7.14
N SER A 45 -4.30 12.36 -7.05
CA SER A 45 -5.10 11.22 -6.60
C SER A 45 -4.98 10.01 -7.53
N ASN A 46 -4.72 10.22 -8.82
CA ASN A 46 -4.60 9.14 -9.79
C ASN A 46 -3.29 8.33 -9.65
N ARG A 47 -2.37 8.79 -8.82
CA ARG A 47 -1.15 8.04 -8.51
C ARG A 47 -1.36 7.03 -7.39
N TYR A 48 -2.45 7.16 -6.63
CA TYR A 48 -2.77 6.26 -5.54
C TYR A 48 -3.93 5.37 -5.93
N ARG A 49 -3.84 4.11 -5.56
CA ARG A 49 -4.88 3.14 -5.86
C ARG A 49 -5.08 2.20 -4.68
N CYS A 50 -6.33 1.94 -4.34
CA CYS A 50 -6.70 0.93 -3.36
C CYS A 50 -7.12 -0.34 -4.08
N GLY A 51 -6.51 -1.46 -3.73
CA GLY A 51 -6.85 -2.75 -4.33
C GLY A 51 -6.50 -3.89 -3.41
N GLU A 52 -6.97 -5.09 -3.78
CA GLU A 52 -6.59 -6.29 -3.07
C GLU A 52 -5.32 -6.87 -3.64
N GLY A 53 -4.51 -7.48 -2.77
CA GLY A 53 -3.28 -8.12 -3.21
C GLY A 53 -2.55 -8.82 -2.10
N GLN A 54 -1.36 -9.26 -2.41
CA GLN A 54 -0.47 -9.93 -1.49
C GLN A 54 0.90 -9.28 -1.55
N ILE A 55 1.45 -8.98 -0.38
CA ILE A 55 2.79 -8.41 -0.29
C ILE A 55 3.61 -9.22 0.72
N GLN A 56 4.89 -9.33 0.44
CA GLN A 56 5.82 -9.95 1.37
C GLN A 56 6.28 -8.91 2.38
N MET A 57 6.19 -9.27 3.65
CA MET A 57 6.54 -8.39 4.76
C MET A 57 7.75 -8.96 5.50
N LYS A 58 8.58 -8.08 6.02
CA LYS A 58 9.71 -8.46 6.85
C LYS A 58 9.68 -7.68 8.15
N GLU A 59 9.93 -8.35 9.26
CA GLU A 59 10.08 -7.69 10.55
C GLU A 59 11.48 -7.12 10.67
N ILE A 60 11.57 -5.81 10.92
CA ILE A 60 12.82 -5.10 11.15
C ILE A 60 12.62 -4.25 12.41
N ASP A 61 13.44 -4.53 13.44
CA ASP A 61 13.37 -3.82 14.72
C ASP A 61 11.98 -3.79 15.34
N GLY A 62 11.29 -4.94 15.28
CA GLY A 62 9.96 -5.08 15.86
C GLY A 62 8.82 -4.51 15.03
N LYS A 63 9.10 -4.02 13.83
CA LYS A 63 8.09 -3.47 12.93
C LYS A 63 8.06 -4.22 11.63
N MET A 64 6.86 -4.41 11.09
CA MET A 64 6.68 -5.05 9.79
C MET A 64 6.83 -4.04 8.68
N HIS A 65 7.64 -4.37 7.68
CA HIS A 65 7.87 -3.54 6.51
C HIS A 65 7.56 -4.30 5.23
N PRO A 66 6.85 -3.70 4.29
CA PRO A 66 6.66 -4.32 2.99
C PRO A 66 7.96 -4.32 2.20
N ILE A 67 8.33 -5.47 1.63
CA ILE A 67 9.58 -5.59 0.88
C ILE A 67 9.37 -5.99 -0.57
N ASP A 68 8.23 -6.62 -0.91
CA ASP A 68 7.99 -7.05 -2.28
C ASP A 68 6.50 -7.23 -2.54
N LEU A 69 6.07 -6.89 -3.74
CA LEU A 69 4.71 -7.12 -4.20
C LEU A 69 4.63 -8.48 -4.87
N ILE A 70 3.84 -9.38 -4.30
CA ILE A 70 3.65 -10.72 -4.83
C ILE A 70 2.54 -10.73 -5.86
N GLU A 71 1.40 -10.11 -5.53
CA GLU A 71 0.22 -10.08 -6.36
C GLU A 71 -0.61 -8.85 -6.02
N GLY A 72 -1.22 -8.24 -7.03
CA GLY A 72 -2.15 -7.15 -6.78
C GLY A 72 -2.15 -6.10 -7.86
N GLY A 73 -3.09 -5.17 -7.70
CA GLY A 73 -3.21 -4.05 -8.64
C GLY A 73 -4.59 -3.45 -8.74
#